data_d04352a5e145042c4d449687d2f16381
#
_entry.id   d04352a5e145042c4d449687d2f16381
#
_cell.length_a   1.000
_cell.length_b   1.000
_cell.length_c   1.000
_cell.angle_alpha   90.00
_cell.angle_beta   90.00
_cell.angle_gamma   90.00
#
_symmetry.space_group_name_H-M   'P 1'
#
loop_
_entity.id
_entity.type
_entity.pdbx_description
1 polymer ?
#
loop_
_entity_poly.entity_id
_entity_poly.type
_entity_poly.pdbx_seq_one_letter_code
_entity_poly.pdbx_strand_id
1 'polypeptide(L)' 'MPDRNDKVKENVAGPYYVDSSCIDCDVCRDTAPENFIRSDENSYSFVCKQPDTEEERSACEEALSCCPVEAIGNDGDN' A
#
# COMPACT_ATOMS: atom_id res chain seq x y z
N MET A 1 -12.72 1.22 5.03
CA MET A 1 -12.03 -0.03 4.65
C MET A 1 -11.50 0.09 3.24
N PRO A 2 -10.30 -0.45 2.96
CA PRO A 2 -9.80 -0.45 1.59
C PRO A 2 -10.68 -1.32 0.69
N ASP A 3 -10.78 -0.91 -0.56
CA ASP A 3 -11.60 -1.61 -1.54
C ASP A 3 -10.70 -2.18 -2.63
N ARG A 4 -10.58 -3.50 -2.70
CA ARG A 4 -9.74 -4.17 -3.70
C ARG A 4 -10.21 -3.93 -5.14
N ASN A 5 -11.45 -3.52 -5.32
CA ASN A 5 -11.97 -3.16 -6.63
C ASN A 5 -11.62 -1.74 -7.05
N ASP A 6 -11.06 -0.98 -6.12
CA ASP A 6 -10.68 0.42 -6.32
C ASP A 6 -9.15 0.61 -6.19
N LYS A 7 -8.38 -0.46 -6.36
CA LYS A 7 -6.92 -0.41 -6.32
C LYS A 7 -6.39 0.57 -7.37
N VAL A 8 -5.36 1.34 -7.01
CA VAL A 8 -4.70 2.16 -8.01
C VAL A 8 -3.96 1.23 -8.98
N LYS A 9 -3.92 1.62 -10.24
CA LYS A 9 -3.43 0.75 -11.32
C LYS A 9 -1.94 0.43 -11.23
N GLU A 10 -1.17 1.24 -10.51
CA GLU A 10 0.27 1.08 -10.39
C GLU A 10 0.67 -0.04 -9.43
N ASN A 11 -0.23 -0.51 -8.57
CA ASN A 11 0.08 -1.59 -7.65
C ASN A 11 0.52 -2.85 -8.40
N VAL A 12 1.58 -3.50 -7.90
CA VAL A 12 1.96 -4.81 -8.42
C VAL A 12 0.96 -5.86 -7.95
N ALA A 13 0.79 -6.92 -8.72
CA ALA A 13 -0.13 -8.00 -8.37
C ALA A 13 0.24 -8.65 -7.04
N GLY A 14 -0.75 -9.00 -6.22
CA GLY A 14 -0.54 -9.64 -4.93
C GLY A 14 -1.52 -9.15 -3.88
N PRO A 15 -1.37 -9.61 -2.63
CA PRO A 15 -2.34 -9.28 -1.58
C PRO A 15 -2.33 -7.82 -1.16
N TYR A 16 -1.16 -7.18 -1.08
CA TYR A 16 -1.10 -5.79 -0.62
C TYR A 16 -1.35 -4.82 -1.75
N TYR A 17 -2.13 -3.79 -1.46
CA TYR A 17 -2.47 -2.76 -2.44
C TYR A 17 -2.83 -1.45 -1.74
N VAL A 18 -2.80 -0.36 -2.49
CA VAL A 18 -3.30 0.95 -2.05
C VAL A 18 -4.48 1.28 -2.95
N ASP A 19 -5.57 1.75 -2.38
CA ASP A 19 -6.74 2.15 -3.17
C ASP A 19 -6.76 3.67 -3.41
N SER A 20 -7.76 4.15 -4.12
CA SER A 20 -7.86 5.56 -4.51
C SER A 20 -8.12 6.52 -3.35
N SER A 21 -8.35 6.00 -2.15
CA SER A 21 -8.57 6.83 -0.96
C SER A 21 -7.28 7.41 -0.38
N CYS A 22 -6.11 6.97 -0.87
CA CYS A 22 -4.82 7.45 -0.39
C CYS A 22 -4.71 8.97 -0.48
N ILE A 23 -4.27 9.59 0.62
CA ILE A 23 -4.14 11.05 0.71
C ILE A 23 -2.68 11.52 0.67
N ASP A 24 -1.77 10.65 0.28
CA ASP A 24 -0.35 10.98 0.13
C ASP A 24 0.29 11.46 1.45
N CYS A 25 -0.02 10.77 2.55
CA CYS A 25 0.43 11.18 3.89
C CYS A 25 1.83 10.68 4.27
N ASP A 26 2.52 9.94 3.39
CA ASP A 26 3.88 9.41 3.58
C ASP A 26 4.04 8.28 4.60
N VAL A 27 3.06 7.99 5.42
CA VAL A 27 3.21 7.01 6.51
C VAL A 27 3.64 5.65 6.02
N CYS A 28 2.99 5.14 4.96
CA CYS A 28 3.34 3.82 4.42
C CYS A 28 4.75 3.79 3.85
N ARG A 29 5.17 4.87 3.21
CA ARG A 29 6.52 4.94 2.63
C ARG A 29 7.59 5.07 3.70
N ASP A 30 7.29 5.71 4.83
CA ASP A 30 8.20 5.78 5.97
C ASP A 30 8.30 4.44 6.69
N THR A 31 7.20 3.71 6.75
CA THR A 31 7.12 2.44 7.48
C THR A 31 7.68 1.28 6.67
N ALA A 32 7.35 1.23 5.38
CA ALA A 32 7.76 0.13 4.49
C ALA A 32 8.30 0.70 3.16
N PRO A 33 9.45 1.37 3.18
CA PRO A 33 9.97 2.06 2.01
C PRO A 33 10.37 1.14 0.86
N GLU A 34 10.60 -0.15 1.13
CA GLU A 34 10.92 -1.12 0.09
C GLU A 34 9.70 -1.58 -0.68
N ASN A 35 8.51 -1.42 -0.11
CA ASN A 35 7.28 -1.97 -0.66
C ASN A 35 6.33 -0.89 -1.18
N PHE A 36 6.44 0.33 -0.66
CA PHE A 36 5.57 1.43 -1.05
C PHE A 36 6.40 2.59 -1.61
N ILE A 37 5.97 3.13 -2.74
CA ILE A 37 6.56 4.35 -3.30
C ILE A 37 5.44 5.30 -3.72
N ARG A 38 5.81 6.54 -3.95
CA ARG A 38 4.86 7.57 -4.36
C ARG A 38 4.79 7.65 -5.88
N SER A 39 3.59 7.79 -6.40
CA SER A 39 3.39 8.10 -7.81
C SER A 39 3.65 9.59 -8.03
N ASP A 40 4.65 9.93 -8.82
CA ASP A 40 4.99 11.32 -9.09
C ASP A 40 3.90 12.07 -9.84
N GLU A 41 3.09 11.36 -10.61
CA GLU A 41 2.06 11.96 -11.43
C GLU A 41 0.73 12.13 -10.69
N ASN A 42 0.44 11.26 -9.74
CA ASN A 42 -0.92 11.14 -9.20
C ASN A 42 -1.04 11.49 -7.72
N SER A 43 0.05 11.81 -7.05
CA SER A 43 0.06 12.23 -5.64
C SER A 43 -0.57 11.22 -4.68
N TYR A 44 -0.27 9.93 -4.90
CA TYR A 44 -0.63 8.87 -3.97
C TYR A 44 0.48 7.83 -3.93
N SER A 45 0.46 6.99 -2.89
CA SER A 45 1.40 5.87 -2.79
C SER A 45 0.82 4.64 -3.47
N PHE A 46 1.69 3.72 -3.85
CA PHE A 46 1.26 2.42 -4.37
C PHE A 46 2.29 1.36 -3.97
N VAL A 47 1.89 0.10 -4.07
CA VAL A 47 2.77 -1.03 -3.75
C VAL A 47 3.63 -1.33 -4.97
N CYS A 48 4.94 -1.13 -4.85
CA CYS A 48 5.87 -1.40 -5.94
C CYS A 48 6.49 -2.80 -5.85
N LYS A 49 6.37 -3.44 -4.69
CA LYS A 49 6.90 -4.78 -4.45
C LYS A 49 6.11 -5.44 -3.34
N GLN A 50 5.64 -6.66 -3.57
CA GLN A 50 4.99 -7.42 -2.50
C GLN A 50 6.04 -7.89 -1.49
N PRO A 51 5.68 -8.03 -0.21
CA PRO A 51 6.66 -8.46 0.80
C PRO A 51 7.12 -9.90 0.56
N ASP A 52 8.45 -10.10 0.52
CA ASP A 52 9.05 -11.42 0.30
C ASP A 52 9.53 -12.05 1.61
N THR A 53 9.74 -11.25 2.64
CA THR A 53 10.26 -11.71 3.93
C THR A 53 9.28 -11.38 5.03
N GLU A 54 9.46 -11.99 6.21
CA GLU A 54 8.63 -11.65 7.36
C GLU A 54 8.82 -10.22 7.80
N GLU A 55 10.03 -9.69 7.67
CA GLU A 55 10.31 -8.29 8.01
C GLU A 55 9.53 -7.34 7.11
N GLU A 56 9.52 -7.61 5.81
CA GLU A 56 8.77 -6.81 4.86
C GLU A 56 7.26 -6.93 5.10
N ARG A 57 6.81 -8.15 5.39
CA ARG A 57 5.39 -8.37 5.68
C ARG A 57 4.96 -7.62 6.93
N SER A 58 5.78 -7.67 7.97
CA SER A 58 5.52 -6.96 9.22
C SER A 58 5.44 -5.45 8.96
N ALA A 59 6.35 -4.92 8.15
CA ALA A 59 6.35 -3.51 7.79
C ALA A 59 5.09 -3.13 7.01
N CYS A 60 4.66 -3.98 6.08
CA CYS A 60 3.44 -3.74 5.32
C CYS A 60 2.20 -3.75 6.20
N GLU A 61 2.14 -4.70 7.17
CA GLU A 61 1.03 -4.75 8.12
C GLU A 61 1.01 -3.52 9.02
N GLU A 62 2.17 -3.04 9.43
CA GLU A 62 2.26 -1.82 10.21
C GLU A 62 1.79 -0.61 9.39
N ALA A 63 2.20 -0.52 8.14
CA ALA A 63 1.77 0.54 7.25
C ALA A 63 0.25 0.52 7.06
N LEU A 64 -0.32 -0.66 6.89
CA LEU A 64 -1.75 -0.86 6.75
C LEU A 64 -2.49 -0.35 8.00
N SER A 65 -1.97 -0.69 9.18
CA SER A 65 -2.56 -0.29 10.44
C SER A 65 -2.46 1.21 10.71
N CYS A 66 -1.42 1.85 10.17
CA CYS A 66 -1.16 3.27 10.41
C CYS A 66 -1.81 4.20 9.38
N CYS A 67 -2.38 3.65 8.30
CA CYS A 67 -2.99 4.47 7.27
C CYS A 67 -4.23 5.18 7.81
N PRO A 68 -4.24 6.52 7.88
CA PRO A 68 -5.35 7.25 8.52
C PRO A 68 -6.65 7.21 7.75
N VAL A 69 -6.61 6.88 6.47
CA VAL A 69 -7.81 6.79 5.63
C VAL A 69 -8.11 5.34 5.21
N GLU A 70 -7.36 4.39 5.78
CA GLU A 70 -7.54 2.96 5.50
C GLU A 70 -7.52 2.64 4.01
N ALA A 71 -6.56 3.24 3.30
CA ALA A 71 -6.41 3.03 1.86
C ALA A 71 -5.58 1.80 1.50
N ILE A 72 -4.93 1.16 2.47
CA ILE A 72 -4.06 0.01 2.24
C ILE A 72 -4.79 -1.26 2.67
N GLY A 73 -4.81 -2.25 1.78
CA GLY A 73 -5.44 -3.54 2.05
C GLY A 73 -4.48 -4.70 1.88
N ASN A 74 -4.88 -5.87 2.36
CA ASN A 74 -4.10 -7.10 2.24
C ASN A 74 -4.91 -8.25 1.64
N ASP A 75 -6.02 -7.93 0.99
CA ASP A 75 -6.92 -8.91 0.38
C ASP A 75 -6.97 -8.78 -1.15
N GLY A 76 -5.93 -8.20 -1.74
CA GLY A 76 -5.92 -7.86 -3.15
C GLY A 76 -5.93 -9.05 -4.11
N ASP A 77 -5.53 -10.23 -3.65
CA ASP A 77 -5.51 -11.44 -4.46
C ASP A 77 -6.64 -12.43 -4.14
N ASN A 78 -7.59 -12.00 -3.37
CA ASN A 78 -8.75 -12.84 -3.02
C ASN A 78 -9.91 -12.65 -3.98
#